data_da39ce596a9d8e72b4635d51de1051b6
#
_entry.id   da39ce596a9d8e72b4635d51de1051b6
#
_cell.length_a   1.000
_cell.length_b   1.000
_cell.length_c   1.000
_cell.angle_alpha   90.00
_cell.angle_beta   90.00
_cell.angle_gamma   90.00
#
_symmetry.space_group_name_H-M   'P 1'
#
loop_
_entity.id
_entity.type
_entity.pdbx_description
1 polymer ?
#
loop_
_entity_poly.entity_id
_entity_poly.type
_entity_poly.pdbx_seq_one_letter_code
_entity_poly.pdbx_strand_id
1 'polypeptide(L)'
;MLFLQDHGVNTSFAAKIYRQYGNESIGKVKENPFRLADDIWGIGFKTADSIAEKLGFSKESFVRLRSGILYTLSNLADEGHVYARKNQLIQKAVQLLEAEESSIVMTLDQMIADKDVIREKIIQTEPGASVQMCPEGMEWRRADCEENSTFEAIYLPPFYYAEVGTVAKLKRLRETPAQDRLWTQLMQAREQSGNPDLSIDVSHIEKKVHMQYDEIQADAIRQAAVSKVMILTGGPGTGKTTTVQGILATYRAFGLKILLAAPTGRDDRHGSENDSPASGVQAAGGLPEK
;
A
#
# COMPACT_ATOMS: atom_id res chain seq x y z
N MET A 1 -36.28 17.29 9.91
CA MET A 1 -35.31 18.33 10.33
C MET A 1 -35.34 18.57 11.83
N LEU A 2 -36.47 18.96 12.42
CA LEU A 2 -36.60 19.22 13.88
C LEU A 2 -36.09 18.04 14.73
N PHE A 3 -36.49 16.81 14.42
CA PHE A 3 -36.04 15.63 15.15
C PHE A 3 -34.49 15.50 15.26
N LEU A 4 -33.77 15.74 14.17
CA LEU A 4 -32.29 15.69 14.17
C LEU A 4 -31.68 16.84 15.00
N GLN A 5 -32.31 18.01 14.97
CA GLN A 5 -31.87 19.18 15.76
C GLN A 5 -32.12 18.96 17.25
N ASP A 6 -33.26 18.38 17.63
CA ASP A 6 -33.60 18.04 19.03
C ASP A 6 -32.59 17.02 19.62
N HIS A 7 -31.99 16.20 18.77
CA HIS A 7 -30.91 15.27 19.15
C HIS A 7 -29.50 15.84 18.90
N GLY A 8 -29.39 17.18 18.80
CA GLY A 8 -28.11 17.90 18.77
C GLY A 8 -27.33 17.80 17.48
N VAL A 9 -27.98 17.37 16.40
CA VAL A 9 -27.41 17.48 15.05
C VAL A 9 -27.51 18.92 14.60
N ASN A 10 -26.38 19.54 14.26
CA ASN A 10 -26.42 20.91 13.78
C ASN A 10 -27.19 21.02 12.43
N THR A 11 -27.71 22.21 12.14
CA THR A 11 -28.52 22.47 10.96
C THR A 11 -27.82 22.08 9.65
N SER A 12 -26.50 22.27 9.56
CA SER A 12 -25.69 21.93 8.40
C SER A 12 -25.66 20.42 8.16
N PHE A 13 -25.45 19.64 9.21
CA PHE A 13 -25.46 18.17 9.11
C PHE A 13 -26.89 17.65 8.86
N ALA A 14 -27.89 18.21 9.53
CA ALA A 14 -29.28 17.82 9.28
C ALA A 14 -29.69 18.03 7.81
N ALA A 15 -29.23 19.13 7.19
CA ALA A 15 -29.46 19.37 5.77
C ALA A 15 -28.74 18.35 4.88
N LYS A 16 -27.48 17.97 5.19
CA LYS A 16 -26.73 16.95 4.46
C LYS A 16 -27.40 15.57 4.59
N ILE A 17 -27.83 15.19 5.80
CA ILE A 17 -28.54 13.94 6.08
C ILE A 17 -29.85 13.87 5.28
N TYR A 18 -30.62 14.94 5.28
CA TYR A 18 -31.87 14.99 4.50
C TYR A 18 -31.62 14.95 2.99
N ARG A 19 -30.55 15.61 2.51
CA ARG A 19 -30.16 15.54 1.09
C ARG A 19 -29.81 14.13 0.67
N GLN A 20 -29.16 13.36 1.54
CA GLN A 20 -28.72 11.99 1.26
C GLN A 20 -29.85 10.96 1.35
N TYR A 21 -30.70 11.06 2.36
CA TYR A 21 -31.70 10.03 2.67
C TYR A 21 -33.16 10.46 2.48
N GLY A 22 -33.39 11.76 2.23
CA GLY A 22 -34.76 12.28 2.07
C GLY A 22 -35.64 12.00 3.27
N ASN A 23 -36.82 11.47 3.01
CA ASN A 23 -37.81 11.12 4.04
C ASN A 23 -37.41 9.95 4.94
N GLU A 24 -36.48 9.12 4.50
CA GLU A 24 -35.96 7.97 5.27
C GLU A 24 -34.91 8.36 6.31
N SER A 25 -34.48 9.64 6.34
CA SER A 25 -33.40 10.14 7.20
C SER A 25 -33.54 9.72 8.66
N ILE A 26 -34.73 9.88 9.23
CA ILE A 26 -34.99 9.58 10.64
C ILE A 26 -34.90 8.08 10.89
N GLY A 27 -35.48 7.26 9.99
CA GLY A 27 -35.47 5.81 10.10
C GLY A 27 -34.05 5.27 10.06
N LYS A 28 -33.26 5.69 9.05
CA LYS A 28 -31.88 5.24 8.88
C LYS A 28 -30.95 5.67 10.02
N VAL A 29 -31.12 6.89 10.53
CA VAL A 29 -30.31 7.39 11.65
C VAL A 29 -30.70 6.67 12.96
N LYS A 30 -31.98 6.34 13.16
CA LYS A 30 -32.42 5.54 14.30
C LYS A 30 -31.98 4.08 14.23
N GLU A 31 -31.90 3.51 13.04
CA GLU A 31 -31.42 2.16 12.83
C GLU A 31 -29.93 2.03 13.05
N ASN A 32 -29.15 2.91 12.43
CA ASN A 32 -27.69 2.93 12.53
C ASN A 32 -27.13 4.34 12.31
N PRO A 33 -26.85 5.12 13.35
CA PRO A 33 -26.33 6.48 13.23
C PRO A 33 -24.89 6.51 12.66
N PHE A 34 -24.14 5.41 12.75
CA PHE A 34 -22.76 5.35 12.28
C PHE A 34 -22.66 5.31 10.75
N ARG A 35 -23.72 4.93 10.04
CA ARG A 35 -23.81 5.08 8.58
C ARG A 35 -23.59 6.51 8.10
N LEU A 36 -23.84 7.49 8.97
CA LEU A 36 -23.60 8.89 8.64
C LEU A 36 -22.11 9.17 8.35
N ALA A 37 -21.21 8.43 8.99
CA ALA A 37 -19.77 8.56 8.76
C ALA A 37 -19.33 7.95 7.42
N ASP A 38 -20.02 6.91 6.97
CA ASP A 38 -19.74 6.23 5.70
C ASP A 38 -20.35 6.94 4.52
N ASP A 39 -21.60 7.43 4.68
CA ASP A 39 -22.43 7.91 3.58
C ASP A 39 -22.35 9.43 3.35
N ILE A 40 -21.87 10.22 4.34
CA ILE A 40 -21.92 11.69 4.28
C ILE A 40 -20.56 12.33 4.49
N TRP A 41 -20.00 12.88 3.44
CA TRP A 41 -18.72 13.58 3.51
C TRP A 41 -18.72 14.71 4.54
N GLY A 42 -17.75 14.67 5.47
CA GLY A 42 -17.58 15.64 6.55
C GLY A 42 -18.32 15.28 7.84
N ILE A 43 -19.00 14.14 7.92
CA ILE A 43 -19.45 13.51 9.17
C ILE A 43 -18.49 12.37 9.47
N GLY A 44 -17.61 12.52 10.46
CA GLY A 44 -16.73 11.45 10.90
C GLY A 44 -17.33 10.64 12.04
N PHE A 45 -16.65 9.56 12.43
CA PHE A 45 -17.05 8.65 13.51
C PHE A 45 -17.44 9.41 14.81
N LYS A 46 -16.59 10.33 15.27
CA LYS A 46 -16.85 11.09 16.51
C LYS A 46 -18.19 11.87 16.50
N THR A 47 -18.54 12.44 15.34
CA THR A 47 -19.81 13.14 15.17
C THR A 47 -20.98 12.17 15.16
N ALA A 48 -20.84 11.03 14.49
CA ALA A 48 -21.85 9.96 14.46
C ALA A 48 -22.05 9.35 15.85
N ASP A 49 -20.96 9.17 16.62
CA ASP A 49 -20.99 8.65 17.98
C ASP A 49 -21.73 9.61 18.95
N SER A 50 -21.46 10.90 18.84
CA SER A 50 -22.20 11.91 19.60
C SER A 50 -23.71 11.95 19.29
N ILE A 51 -24.08 11.67 18.04
CA ILE A 51 -25.48 11.56 17.63
C ILE A 51 -26.09 10.26 18.21
N ALA A 52 -25.35 9.15 18.13
CA ALA A 52 -25.77 7.87 18.67
C ALA A 52 -26.04 7.94 20.18
N GLU A 53 -25.14 8.59 20.94
CA GLU A 53 -25.31 8.80 22.38
C GLU A 53 -26.60 9.56 22.70
N LYS A 54 -26.88 10.65 21.97
CA LYS A 54 -28.11 11.45 22.13
C LYS A 54 -29.37 10.70 21.74
N LEU A 55 -29.27 9.72 20.84
CA LEU A 55 -30.34 8.82 20.46
C LEU A 55 -30.54 7.66 21.46
N GLY A 56 -29.71 7.57 22.48
CA GLY A 56 -29.79 6.54 23.53
C GLY A 56 -29.17 5.21 23.15
N PHE A 57 -28.27 5.18 22.18
CA PHE A 57 -27.51 3.95 21.88
C PHE A 57 -26.58 3.59 23.02
N SER A 58 -26.55 2.31 23.38
CA SER A 58 -25.64 1.81 24.42
C SER A 58 -24.17 1.96 23.97
N LYS A 59 -23.31 2.33 24.93
CA LYS A 59 -21.86 2.40 24.71
C LYS A 59 -21.26 1.05 24.27
N GLU A 60 -21.86 -0.06 24.68
CA GLU A 60 -21.46 -1.44 24.35
C GLU A 60 -22.24 -2.03 23.15
N SER A 61 -22.99 -1.21 22.42
CA SER A 61 -23.72 -1.72 21.26
C SER A 61 -22.79 -2.20 20.16
N PHE A 62 -23.07 -3.37 19.59
CA PHE A 62 -22.27 -3.98 18.52
C PHE A 62 -22.01 -3.01 17.37
N VAL A 63 -23.04 -2.26 16.96
CA VAL A 63 -22.95 -1.30 15.85
C VAL A 63 -21.93 -0.19 16.17
N ARG A 64 -21.92 0.29 17.41
CA ARG A 64 -20.96 1.31 17.87
C ARG A 64 -19.54 0.77 17.88
N LEU A 65 -19.34 -0.38 18.53
CA LEU A 65 -18.02 -0.99 18.66
C LEU A 65 -17.44 -1.37 17.29
N ARG A 66 -18.27 -1.95 16.41
CA ARG A 66 -17.88 -2.25 15.02
C ARG A 66 -17.41 -1.00 14.27
N SER A 67 -18.19 0.05 14.29
CA SER A 67 -17.83 1.31 13.61
C SER A 67 -16.59 1.96 14.19
N GLY A 68 -16.38 1.90 15.50
CA GLY A 68 -15.18 2.40 16.16
C GLY A 68 -13.92 1.59 15.82
N ILE A 69 -14.02 0.27 15.72
CA ILE A 69 -12.92 -0.58 15.27
C ILE A 69 -12.54 -0.26 13.82
N LEU A 70 -13.52 -0.12 12.92
CA LEU A 70 -13.28 0.27 11.51
C LEU A 70 -12.63 1.65 11.43
N TYR A 71 -13.12 2.60 12.21
CA TYR A 71 -12.54 3.94 12.26
C TYR A 71 -11.08 3.91 12.77
N THR A 72 -10.78 3.10 13.77
CA THR A 72 -9.41 2.92 14.27
C THR A 72 -8.48 2.35 13.20
N LEU A 73 -8.96 1.36 12.43
CA LEU A 73 -8.20 0.80 11.30
C LEU A 73 -8.01 1.83 10.19
N SER A 74 -9.02 2.65 9.88
CA SER A 74 -8.91 3.70 8.87
C SER A 74 -7.90 4.78 9.27
N ASN A 75 -7.88 5.19 10.53
CA ASN A 75 -6.87 6.14 11.02
C ASN A 75 -5.45 5.58 10.90
N LEU A 76 -5.25 4.30 11.20
CA LEU A 76 -3.96 3.64 11.02
C LEU A 76 -3.56 3.56 9.54
N ALA A 77 -4.53 3.38 8.65
CA ALA A 77 -4.28 3.41 7.21
C ALA A 77 -3.86 4.81 6.72
N ASP A 78 -4.47 5.88 7.27
CA ASP A 78 -4.08 7.26 6.99
C ASP A 78 -2.65 7.57 7.50
N GLU A 79 -2.21 6.89 8.57
CA GLU A 79 -0.84 6.91 9.07
C GLU A 79 0.14 6.08 8.20
N GLY A 80 -0.34 5.41 7.16
CA GLY A 80 0.45 4.60 6.23
C GLY A 80 0.55 3.11 6.57
N HIS A 81 -0.24 2.62 7.52
CA HIS A 81 -0.28 1.22 7.90
C HIS A 81 -1.30 0.44 7.06
N VAL A 82 -0.91 -0.67 6.47
CA VAL A 82 -1.84 -1.55 5.72
C VAL A 82 -2.58 -2.53 6.62
N TYR A 83 -2.09 -2.77 7.82
CA TYR A 83 -2.72 -3.60 8.86
C TYR A 83 -2.45 -3.04 10.26
N ALA A 84 -3.23 -3.50 11.23
CA ALA A 84 -2.96 -3.31 12.65
C ALA A 84 -2.61 -4.63 13.33
N ARG A 85 -1.68 -4.65 14.29
CA ARG A 85 -1.52 -5.79 15.19
C ARG A 85 -2.75 -5.89 16.09
N LYS A 86 -3.34 -7.08 16.23
CA LYS A 86 -4.58 -7.30 16.99
C LYS A 86 -4.57 -6.62 18.36
N ASN A 87 -3.50 -6.81 19.13
CA ASN A 87 -3.39 -6.24 20.47
C ASN A 87 -3.37 -4.71 20.46
N GLN A 88 -2.64 -4.10 19.50
CA GLN A 88 -2.59 -2.63 19.36
C GLN A 88 -3.96 -2.07 18.91
N LEU A 89 -4.65 -2.77 18.01
CA LEU A 89 -5.99 -2.40 17.58
C LEU A 89 -6.97 -2.39 18.75
N ILE A 90 -6.97 -3.46 19.56
CA ILE A 90 -7.82 -3.59 20.75
C ILE A 90 -7.53 -2.44 21.72
N GLN A 91 -6.27 -2.18 22.05
CA GLN A 91 -5.89 -1.09 22.96
C GLN A 91 -6.34 0.28 22.45
N LYS A 92 -6.12 0.60 21.16
CA LYS A 92 -6.56 1.86 20.56
C LYS A 92 -8.09 1.97 20.54
N ALA A 93 -8.79 0.86 20.26
CA ALA A 93 -10.26 0.84 20.27
C ALA A 93 -10.84 1.02 21.69
N VAL A 94 -10.24 0.39 22.72
CA VAL A 94 -10.61 0.62 24.14
C VAL A 94 -10.48 2.10 24.50
N GLN A 95 -9.35 2.72 24.14
CA GLN A 95 -9.12 4.14 24.42
C GLN A 95 -10.09 5.07 23.67
N LEU A 96 -10.41 4.74 22.42
CA LEU A 96 -11.32 5.55 21.60
C LEU A 96 -12.78 5.45 22.07
N LEU A 97 -13.22 4.23 22.39
CA LEU A 97 -14.63 3.91 22.64
C LEU A 97 -14.99 3.96 24.14
N GLU A 98 -13.99 4.01 25.02
CA GLU A 98 -14.18 3.91 26.47
C GLU A 98 -15.08 2.72 26.85
N ALA A 99 -14.87 1.59 26.14
CA ALA A 99 -15.64 0.36 26.29
C ALA A 99 -14.78 -0.75 26.88
N GLU A 100 -15.42 -1.80 27.41
CA GLU A 100 -14.71 -2.94 27.98
C GLU A 100 -13.93 -3.71 26.90
N GLU A 101 -12.71 -4.13 27.22
CA GLU A 101 -11.84 -4.89 26.30
C GLU A 101 -12.52 -6.17 25.82
N SER A 102 -13.23 -6.85 26.71
CA SER A 102 -14.00 -8.08 26.41
C SER A 102 -15.02 -7.84 25.29
N SER A 103 -15.77 -6.74 25.34
CA SER A 103 -16.78 -6.36 24.37
C SER A 103 -16.13 -6.07 23.00
N ILE A 104 -14.97 -5.40 23.01
CA ILE A 104 -14.22 -5.11 21.79
C ILE A 104 -13.67 -6.40 21.16
N VAL A 105 -13.12 -7.32 21.96
CA VAL A 105 -12.62 -8.61 21.47
C VAL A 105 -13.74 -9.43 20.85
N MET A 106 -14.89 -9.54 21.53
CA MET A 106 -16.06 -10.27 21.01
C MET A 106 -16.55 -9.64 19.68
N THR A 107 -16.63 -8.32 19.64
CA THR A 107 -17.03 -7.60 18.41
C THR A 107 -16.04 -7.84 17.28
N LEU A 108 -14.74 -7.77 17.55
CA LEU A 108 -13.69 -8.03 16.55
C LEU A 108 -13.75 -9.47 16.03
N ASP A 109 -13.95 -10.45 16.89
CA ASP A 109 -14.09 -11.86 16.47
C ASP A 109 -15.33 -12.07 15.60
N GLN A 110 -16.45 -11.40 15.91
CA GLN A 110 -17.64 -11.39 15.05
C GLN A 110 -17.35 -10.73 13.69
N MET A 111 -16.67 -9.59 13.67
CA MET A 111 -16.30 -8.90 12.43
C MET A 111 -15.38 -9.74 11.54
N ILE A 112 -14.51 -10.56 12.15
CA ILE A 112 -13.67 -11.52 11.41
C ILE A 112 -14.54 -12.63 10.81
N ALA A 113 -15.52 -13.15 11.57
CA ALA A 113 -16.46 -14.17 11.08
C ALA A 113 -17.31 -13.65 9.92
N ASP A 114 -17.79 -12.40 10.00
CA ASP A 114 -18.60 -11.72 8.99
C ASP A 114 -17.77 -11.22 7.79
N LYS A 115 -16.43 -11.31 7.85
CA LYS A 115 -15.49 -10.82 6.85
C LYS A 115 -15.48 -9.29 6.67
N ASP A 116 -15.91 -8.55 7.67
CA ASP A 116 -15.79 -7.10 7.73
C ASP A 116 -14.32 -6.68 7.83
N VAL A 117 -13.50 -7.50 8.47
CA VAL A 117 -12.04 -7.40 8.55
C VAL A 117 -11.41 -8.77 8.31
N ILE A 118 -10.16 -8.77 7.88
CA ILE A 118 -9.43 -10.01 7.60
C ILE A 118 -8.32 -10.17 8.63
N ARG A 119 -8.25 -11.37 9.22
CA ARG A 119 -7.18 -11.76 10.15
C ARG A 119 -6.18 -12.66 9.46
N GLU A 120 -4.90 -12.32 9.59
CA GLU A 120 -3.78 -13.12 9.11
C GLU A 120 -2.74 -13.31 10.21
N LYS A 121 -2.12 -14.50 10.29
CA LYS A 121 -0.97 -14.73 11.14
C LYS A 121 0.31 -14.41 10.38
N ILE A 122 1.03 -13.41 10.85
CA ILE A 122 2.31 -13.00 10.28
C ILE A 122 3.44 -13.50 11.17
N ILE A 123 4.45 -14.06 10.53
CA ILE A 123 5.69 -14.47 11.19
C ILE A 123 6.65 -13.29 11.09
N GLN A 124 7.05 -12.74 12.23
CA GLN A 124 8.03 -11.67 12.27
C GLN A 124 9.42 -12.27 12.06
N THR A 125 10.07 -11.90 10.95
CA THR A 125 11.48 -12.16 10.77
C THR A 125 12.25 -10.95 11.29
N GLU A 126 13.32 -11.16 12.05
CA GLU A 126 14.21 -10.07 12.50
C GLU A 126 14.68 -9.23 11.30
N PRO A 127 14.71 -7.88 11.42
CA PRO A 127 15.30 -7.03 10.41
C PRO A 127 16.81 -7.29 10.41
N GLY A 128 17.32 -7.95 9.39
CA GLY A 128 18.74 -8.29 9.25
C GLY A 128 19.02 -9.78 9.01
N ALA A 129 18.04 -10.65 9.12
CA ALA A 129 18.18 -12.00 8.61
C ALA A 129 18.39 -11.90 7.10
N SER A 130 19.66 -12.00 6.67
CA SER A 130 20.03 -12.05 5.26
C SER A 130 19.26 -13.19 4.60
N VAL A 131 18.37 -12.84 3.68
CA VAL A 131 17.78 -13.82 2.77
C VAL A 131 18.91 -14.25 1.85
N GLN A 132 19.63 -15.31 2.21
CA GLN A 132 20.57 -15.93 1.31
C GLN A 132 19.76 -16.46 0.13
N MET A 133 20.06 -15.96 -1.06
CA MET A 133 19.56 -16.53 -2.31
C MET A 133 20.02 -17.98 -2.36
N CYS A 134 19.08 -18.92 -2.18
CA CYS A 134 19.35 -20.31 -2.48
C CYS A 134 19.40 -20.50 -4.00
N PRO A 135 20.34 -21.31 -4.52
CA PRO A 135 20.39 -21.72 -5.92
C PRO A 135 19.07 -22.36 -6.34
N GLU A 136 18.74 -22.24 -7.62
CA GLU A 136 17.52 -22.73 -8.24
C GLU A 136 17.20 -24.18 -7.83
N GLY A 137 15.99 -24.39 -7.29
CA GLY A 137 15.43 -25.70 -7.00
C GLY A 137 15.26 -26.08 -5.55
N MET A 138 15.64 -25.25 -4.57
CA MET A 138 15.37 -25.50 -3.15
C MET A 138 14.22 -24.64 -2.64
N GLU A 139 13.26 -25.29 -1.98
CA GLU A 139 12.27 -24.60 -1.13
C GLU A 139 13.00 -23.70 -0.13
N TRP A 140 12.48 -22.50 0.07
CA TRP A 140 12.99 -21.54 1.04
C TRP A 140 13.01 -22.16 2.45
N ARG A 141 14.13 -22.78 2.83
CA ARG A 141 14.36 -23.16 4.22
C ARG A 141 14.98 -21.98 4.94
N ARG A 142 14.28 -21.52 5.94
CA ARG A 142 14.82 -20.55 6.90
C ARG A 142 15.99 -21.22 7.63
N ALA A 143 17.15 -20.62 7.56
CA ALA A 143 18.22 -20.92 8.51
C ALA A 143 17.68 -20.68 9.92
N ASP A 144 17.96 -21.58 10.83
CA ASP A 144 17.55 -21.67 12.22
C ASP A 144 17.36 -20.29 12.87
N CYS A 145 16.13 -19.75 12.81
CA CYS A 145 15.74 -18.59 13.57
C CYS A 145 15.07 -19.10 14.84
N GLU A 146 15.74 -18.89 15.95
CA GLU A 146 15.19 -18.99 17.29
C GLU A 146 13.85 -18.25 17.34
N GLU A 147 12.85 -18.90 17.92
CA GLU A 147 11.48 -18.44 18.21
C GLU A 147 10.95 -17.29 17.32
N ASN A 148 10.42 -17.65 16.15
CA ASN A 148 9.66 -16.74 15.32
C ASN A 148 8.45 -16.22 16.11
N SER A 149 8.50 -14.97 16.56
CA SER A 149 7.34 -14.34 17.16
C SER A 149 6.26 -14.18 16.08
N THR A 150 5.16 -14.91 16.26
CA THR A 150 3.98 -14.76 15.40
C THR A 150 3.05 -13.73 16.02
N PHE A 151 2.45 -12.89 15.19
CA PHE A 151 1.39 -11.99 15.63
C PHE A 151 0.18 -12.06 14.69
N GLU A 152 -0.98 -11.69 15.20
CA GLU A 152 -2.20 -11.56 14.42
C GLU A 152 -2.29 -10.14 13.84
N ALA A 153 -2.35 -10.05 12.52
CA ALA A 153 -2.58 -8.82 11.76
C ALA A 153 -4.06 -8.74 11.38
N ILE A 154 -4.66 -7.57 11.57
CA ILE A 154 -6.04 -7.27 11.21
C ILE A 154 -6.02 -6.23 10.09
N TYR A 155 -6.64 -6.57 8.97
CA TYR A 155 -6.72 -5.75 7.77
C TYR A 155 -8.13 -5.27 7.48
N LEU A 156 -8.24 -4.10 6.92
CA LEU A 156 -9.40 -3.77 6.09
C LEU A 156 -9.32 -4.60 4.78
N PRO A 157 -10.43 -5.19 4.29
CA PRO A 157 -10.40 -6.07 3.13
C PRO A 157 -9.72 -5.49 1.88
N PRO A 158 -9.92 -4.20 1.51
CA PRO A 158 -9.26 -3.62 0.34
C PRO A 158 -7.73 -3.68 0.42
N PHE A 159 -7.15 -3.43 1.59
CA PHE A 159 -5.69 -3.47 1.78
C PHE A 159 -5.15 -4.89 1.70
N TYR A 160 -5.83 -5.85 2.33
CA TYR A 160 -5.45 -7.25 2.25
C TYR A 160 -5.41 -7.75 0.79
N TYR A 161 -6.51 -7.54 0.05
CA TYR A 161 -6.57 -7.99 -1.33
C TYR A 161 -5.62 -7.24 -2.26
N ALA A 162 -5.33 -5.96 -2.00
CA ALA A 162 -4.33 -5.21 -2.73
C ALA A 162 -2.92 -5.80 -2.52
N GLU A 163 -2.57 -6.14 -1.29
CA GLU A 163 -1.28 -6.73 -0.94
C GLU A 163 -1.10 -8.12 -1.57
N VAL A 164 -2.06 -9.02 -1.36
CA VAL A 164 -2.07 -10.38 -1.96
C VAL A 164 -2.04 -10.31 -3.48
N GLY A 165 -2.86 -9.43 -4.08
CA GLY A 165 -2.90 -9.24 -5.53
C GLY A 165 -1.60 -8.69 -6.10
N THR A 166 -0.93 -7.80 -5.37
CA THR A 166 0.38 -7.26 -5.75
C THR A 166 1.44 -8.36 -5.74
N VAL A 167 1.51 -9.15 -4.66
CA VAL A 167 2.45 -10.28 -4.55
C VAL A 167 2.22 -11.29 -5.67
N ALA A 168 0.98 -11.66 -5.96
CA ALA A 168 0.65 -12.59 -7.05
C ALA A 168 1.12 -12.07 -8.41
N LYS A 169 0.91 -10.76 -8.69
CA LYS A 169 1.37 -10.13 -9.93
C LYS A 169 2.90 -10.08 -10.03
N LEU A 170 3.59 -9.74 -8.93
CA LEU A 170 5.05 -9.70 -8.87
C LEU A 170 5.65 -11.10 -9.08
N LYS A 171 5.09 -12.14 -8.44
CA LYS A 171 5.48 -13.54 -8.66
C LYS A 171 5.33 -13.91 -10.12
N ARG A 172 4.16 -13.63 -10.73
CA ARG A 172 3.93 -13.91 -12.15
C ARG A 172 4.93 -13.21 -13.05
N LEU A 173 5.26 -11.93 -12.79
CA LEU A 173 6.28 -11.21 -13.54
C LEU A 173 7.64 -11.89 -13.43
N ARG A 174 8.03 -12.32 -12.25
CA ARG A 174 9.31 -13.02 -12.01
C ARG A 174 9.38 -14.36 -12.75
N GLU A 175 8.30 -15.14 -12.74
CA GLU A 175 8.22 -16.49 -13.28
C GLU A 175 7.97 -16.53 -14.80
N THR A 176 7.38 -15.46 -15.37
CA THR A 176 7.11 -15.40 -16.81
C THR A 176 8.43 -15.34 -17.58
N PRO A 177 8.66 -16.23 -18.58
CA PRO A 177 9.84 -16.13 -19.41
C PRO A 177 9.97 -14.73 -20.02
N ALA A 178 11.16 -14.17 -19.99
CA ALA A 178 11.39 -12.89 -20.65
C ALA A 178 11.24 -13.06 -22.15
N GLN A 179 10.26 -12.41 -22.73
CA GLN A 179 10.08 -12.32 -24.20
C GLN A 179 10.93 -11.20 -24.80
N ASP A 180 11.69 -10.51 -23.95
CA ASP A 180 12.48 -9.35 -24.32
C ASP A 180 13.78 -9.80 -25.00
N ARG A 181 14.00 -9.29 -26.21
CA ARG A 181 15.16 -9.60 -27.02
C ARG A 181 16.48 -9.27 -26.32
N LEU A 182 16.48 -8.18 -25.54
CA LEU A 182 17.65 -7.78 -24.77
C LEU A 182 17.95 -8.74 -23.62
N TRP A 183 16.94 -9.12 -22.83
CA TRP A 183 17.10 -10.09 -21.77
C TRP A 183 17.67 -11.41 -22.32
N THR A 184 17.12 -11.89 -23.42
CA THR A 184 17.57 -13.11 -24.07
C THR A 184 19.02 -12.99 -24.54
N GLN A 185 19.40 -11.85 -25.14
CA GLN A 185 20.78 -11.60 -25.59
C GLN A 185 21.76 -11.49 -24.40
N LEU A 186 21.39 -10.79 -23.34
CA LEU A 186 22.23 -10.67 -22.14
C LEU A 186 22.42 -12.02 -21.44
N MET A 187 21.37 -12.83 -21.33
CA MET A 187 21.47 -14.16 -20.73
C MET A 187 22.30 -15.12 -21.59
N GLN A 188 22.12 -15.11 -22.91
CA GLN A 188 22.94 -15.91 -23.84
C GLN A 188 24.41 -15.50 -23.79
N ALA A 189 24.71 -14.20 -23.77
CA ALA A 189 26.07 -13.71 -23.65
C ALA A 189 26.71 -14.11 -22.31
N ARG A 190 25.96 -14.10 -21.22
CA ARG A 190 26.38 -14.54 -19.88
C ARG A 190 26.70 -16.04 -19.85
N GLU A 191 25.83 -16.87 -20.43
CA GLU A 191 26.02 -18.31 -20.53
C GLU A 191 27.24 -18.68 -21.40
N GLN A 192 27.41 -18.01 -22.54
CA GLN A 192 28.52 -18.27 -23.48
C GLN A 192 29.89 -17.82 -22.92
N SER A 193 29.91 -16.74 -22.12
CA SER A 193 31.17 -16.25 -21.55
C SER A 193 31.64 -17.02 -20.32
N GLY A 194 30.75 -17.82 -19.70
CA GLY A 194 31.04 -18.47 -18.41
C GLY A 194 31.29 -17.46 -17.26
N ASN A 195 31.09 -16.16 -17.52
CA ASN A 195 31.32 -15.09 -16.57
C ASN A 195 29.99 -14.61 -15.98
N PRO A 196 29.69 -14.93 -14.71
CA PRO A 196 28.50 -14.44 -14.04
C PRO A 196 28.44 -12.89 -13.94
N ASP A 197 29.62 -12.25 -14.09
CA ASP A 197 29.80 -10.79 -14.02
C ASP A 197 29.77 -10.12 -15.39
N LEU A 198 29.25 -10.75 -16.45
CA LEU A 198 29.04 -10.05 -17.71
C LEU A 198 28.01 -8.93 -17.49
N SER A 199 28.54 -7.80 -17.04
CA SER A 199 27.77 -6.66 -16.54
C SER A 199 27.78 -5.56 -17.59
N ILE A 200 26.73 -4.77 -17.54
CA ILE A 200 26.67 -3.51 -18.29
C ILE A 200 27.86 -2.64 -17.92
N ASP A 201 28.56 -2.15 -18.94
CA ASP A 201 29.61 -1.15 -18.73
C ASP A 201 29.01 0.18 -18.29
N VAL A 202 28.94 0.36 -16.98
CA VAL A 202 28.40 1.57 -16.35
C VAL A 202 29.25 2.78 -16.72
N SER A 203 30.57 2.62 -16.97
CA SER A 203 31.46 3.71 -17.38
C SER A 203 31.03 4.35 -18.72
N HIS A 204 30.45 3.56 -19.61
CA HIS A 204 29.88 4.10 -20.86
C HIS A 204 28.63 4.93 -20.60
N ILE A 205 27.79 4.48 -19.64
CA ILE A 205 26.60 5.23 -19.23
C ILE A 205 26.99 6.53 -18.53
N GLU A 206 27.98 6.51 -17.63
CA GLU A 206 28.52 7.68 -16.94
C GLU A 206 28.94 8.77 -17.91
N LYS A 207 29.69 8.39 -18.95
CA LYS A 207 30.11 9.32 -20.01
C LYS A 207 28.94 9.92 -20.77
N LYS A 208 27.89 9.12 -21.02
CA LYS A 208 26.73 9.55 -21.79
C LYS A 208 25.81 10.49 -21.00
N VAL A 209 25.69 10.30 -19.70
CA VAL A 209 24.84 11.11 -18.82
C VAL A 209 25.61 12.20 -18.07
N HIS A 210 26.95 12.25 -18.25
CA HIS A 210 27.85 13.19 -17.56
C HIS A 210 27.72 13.11 -16.03
N MET A 211 27.57 11.90 -15.48
CA MET A 211 27.42 11.64 -14.05
C MET A 211 28.36 10.49 -13.65
N GLN A 212 28.88 10.55 -12.43
CA GLN A 212 29.62 9.44 -11.82
C GLN A 212 28.72 8.75 -10.80
N TYR A 213 28.76 7.43 -10.78
CA TYR A 213 28.03 6.61 -9.82
C TYR A 213 29.00 6.01 -8.79
N ASP A 214 28.56 5.98 -7.55
CA ASP A 214 29.30 5.17 -6.57
C ASP A 214 29.10 3.66 -6.87
N GLU A 215 29.88 2.84 -6.17
CA GLU A 215 29.89 1.38 -6.44
C GLU A 215 28.50 0.74 -6.21
N ILE A 216 27.76 1.18 -5.18
CA ILE A 216 26.42 0.67 -4.86
C ILE A 216 25.42 1.10 -5.93
N GLN A 217 25.51 2.34 -6.40
CA GLN A 217 24.65 2.84 -7.47
C GLN A 217 24.96 2.13 -8.80
N ALA A 218 26.22 1.93 -9.12
CA ALA A 218 26.65 1.21 -10.30
C ALA A 218 26.19 -0.26 -10.27
N ASP A 219 26.26 -0.90 -9.10
CA ASP A 219 25.74 -2.27 -8.93
C ASP A 219 24.22 -2.31 -9.09
N ALA A 220 23.50 -1.36 -8.52
CA ALA A 220 22.04 -1.26 -8.71
C ALA A 220 21.66 -1.07 -10.20
N ILE A 221 22.44 -0.31 -10.98
CA ILE A 221 22.22 -0.16 -12.43
C ILE A 221 22.45 -1.50 -13.15
N ARG A 222 23.51 -2.26 -12.79
CA ARG A 222 23.77 -3.59 -13.34
C ARG A 222 22.65 -4.57 -12.99
N GLN A 223 22.23 -4.60 -11.72
CA GLN A 223 21.14 -5.46 -11.23
C GLN A 223 19.81 -5.16 -11.92
N ALA A 224 19.49 -3.90 -12.16
CA ALA A 224 18.28 -3.52 -12.87
C ALA A 224 18.19 -4.14 -14.27
N ALA A 225 19.33 -4.27 -14.98
CA ALA A 225 19.36 -4.81 -16.31
C ALA A 225 19.14 -6.33 -16.38
N VAL A 226 19.44 -7.04 -15.29
CA VAL A 226 19.33 -8.51 -15.23
C VAL A 226 18.16 -8.99 -14.38
N SER A 227 17.43 -8.08 -13.73
CA SER A 227 16.32 -8.40 -12.84
C SER A 227 14.98 -8.07 -13.50
N LYS A 228 14.04 -9.01 -13.50
CA LYS A 228 12.67 -8.74 -13.96
C LYS A 228 11.87 -7.88 -12.98
N VAL A 229 12.20 -7.98 -11.71
CA VAL A 229 11.61 -7.19 -10.63
C VAL A 229 12.74 -6.77 -9.71
N MET A 230 12.87 -5.49 -9.46
CA MET A 230 13.85 -4.92 -8.55
C MET A 230 13.18 -3.88 -7.66
N ILE A 231 13.58 -3.85 -6.39
CA ILE A 231 13.17 -2.82 -5.42
C ILE A 231 14.41 -1.99 -5.09
N LEU A 232 14.37 -0.70 -5.44
CA LEU A 232 15.39 0.26 -5.08
C LEU A 232 14.91 1.09 -3.88
N THR A 233 15.57 0.93 -2.76
CA THR A 233 15.25 1.64 -1.51
C THR A 233 16.47 2.39 -0.96
N GLY A 234 16.23 3.33 -0.07
CA GLY A 234 17.29 4.10 0.58
C GLY A 234 16.74 5.34 1.27
N GLY A 235 17.49 5.91 2.20
CA GLY A 235 17.15 7.13 2.93
C GLY A 235 17.06 8.39 2.06
N PRO A 236 16.66 9.53 2.61
CA PRO A 236 16.76 10.82 1.94
C PRO A 236 18.20 11.14 1.55
N GLY A 237 18.42 11.69 0.35
CA GLY A 237 19.75 12.11 -0.09
C GLY A 237 20.72 11.00 -0.55
N THR A 238 20.31 9.72 -0.55
CA THR A 238 21.16 8.59 -0.96
C THR A 238 21.32 8.43 -2.47
N GLY A 239 20.92 9.41 -3.27
CA GLY A 239 21.10 9.37 -4.73
C GLY A 239 20.15 8.41 -5.47
N LYS A 240 19.00 8.01 -4.88
CA LYS A 240 18.01 7.15 -5.56
C LYS A 240 17.60 7.69 -6.93
N THR A 241 17.32 8.98 -7.03
CA THR A 241 16.95 9.62 -8.30
C THR A 241 18.08 9.53 -9.33
N THR A 242 19.32 9.71 -8.88
CA THR A 242 20.53 9.57 -9.71
C THR A 242 20.66 8.14 -10.23
N THR A 243 20.47 7.15 -9.36
CA THR A 243 20.49 5.73 -9.74
C THR A 243 19.39 5.41 -10.75
N VAL A 244 18.16 5.89 -10.53
CA VAL A 244 17.03 5.72 -11.47
C VAL A 244 17.36 6.34 -12.83
N GLN A 245 17.98 7.51 -12.88
CA GLN A 245 18.43 8.14 -14.14
C GLN A 245 19.44 7.26 -14.87
N GLY A 246 20.38 6.63 -14.16
CA GLY A 246 21.33 5.66 -14.73
C GLY A 246 20.64 4.44 -15.32
N ILE A 247 19.66 3.89 -14.59
CA ILE A 247 18.85 2.76 -15.08
C ILE A 247 18.09 3.14 -16.35
N LEU A 248 17.46 4.32 -16.38
CA LEU A 248 16.72 4.81 -17.54
C LEU A 248 17.65 5.06 -18.73
N ALA A 249 18.83 5.62 -18.50
CA ALA A 249 19.83 5.84 -19.53
C ALA A 249 20.32 4.51 -20.13
N THR A 250 20.53 3.51 -19.29
CA THR A 250 20.86 2.15 -19.70
C THR A 250 19.76 1.57 -20.60
N TYR A 251 18.51 1.59 -20.17
CA TYR A 251 17.40 1.04 -20.95
C TYR A 251 17.20 1.78 -22.29
N ARG A 252 17.37 3.10 -22.31
CA ARG A 252 17.35 3.90 -23.56
C ARG A 252 18.49 3.53 -24.50
N ALA A 253 19.70 3.29 -23.97
CA ALA A 253 20.84 2.88 -24.79
C ALA A 253 20.60 1.54 -25.49
N PHE A 254 19.80 0.67 -24.88
CA PHE A 254 19.39 -0.60 -25.48
C PHE A 254 18.08 -0.54 -26.29
N GLY A 255 17.49 0.64 -26.45
CA GLY A 255 16.27 0.84 -27.24
C GLY A 255 15.02 0.23 -26.62
N LEU A 256 15.00 0.06 -25.29
CA LEU A 256 13.85 -0.50 -24.58
C LEU A 256 12.72 0.51 -24.46
N LYS A 257 11.48 0.03 -24.55
CA LYS A 257 10.30 0.86 -24.26
C LYS A 257 10.15 1.00 -22.74
N ILE A 258 10.16 2.25 -22.25
CA ILE A 258 10.09 2.57 -20.83
C ILE A 258 8.74 3.21 -20.52
N LEU A 259 8.09 2.74 -19.46
CA LEU A 259 6.90 3.38 -18.89
C LEU A 259 7.23 3.80 -17.45
N LEU A 260 6.91 5.04 -17.13
CA LEU A 260 7.05 5.58 -15.77
C LEU A 260 5.66 5.77 -15.17
N ALA A 261 5.51 5.38 -13.91
CA ALA A 261 4.27 5.58 -13.16
C ALA A 261 4.60 6.03 -11.74
N ALA A 262 3.79 6.92 -11.18
CA ALA A 262 3.90 7.37 -9.80
C ALA A 262 2.51 7.41 -9.16
N PRO A 263 2.38 7.07 -7.86
CA PRO A 263 1.10 7.15 -7.17
C PRO A 263 0.62 8.59 -6.96
N THR A 264 1.55 9.56 -6.96
CA THR A 264 1.27 10.99 -6.88
C THR A 264 1.99 11.70 -8.02
N GLY A 265 1.23 12.40 -8.87
CA GLY A 265 1.82 13.24 -9.92
C GLY A 265 2.45 14.49 -9.30
N ARG A 266 3.72 14.44 -8.89
CA ARG A 266 4.54 15.66 -8.85
C ARG A 266 5.04 15.90 -10.26
N ASP A 267 4.56 16.97 -10.86
CA ASP A 267 5.08 17.51 -12.11
C ASP A 267 6.51 18.01 -11.86
N ASP A 268 7.49 17.17 -12.03
CA ASP A 268 8.90 17.60 -12.13
C ASP A 268 9.13 18.21 -13.51
N ARG A 269 8.47 19.36 -13.75
CA ARG A 269 8.73 20.22 -14.91
C ARG A 269 9.99 21.08 -14.69
N HIS A 270 11.08 20.47 -14.28
CA HIS A 270 12.39 21.11 -14.32
C HIS A 270 13.42 20.14 -14.91
N GLY A 271 13.50 20.14 -16.23
CA GLY A 271 14.50 19.39 -16.97
C GLY A 271 14.42 19.67 -18.46
N SER A 272 15.04 20.81 -18.88
CA SER A 272 15.48 21.13 -20.24
C SER A 272 14.42 21.13 -21.35
N GLU A 273 14.01 22.33 -21.71
CA GLU A 273 13.76 22.72 -23.12
C GLU A 273 14.97 22.30 -23.95
N ASN A 274 14.83 21.28 -24.74
CA ASN A 274 15.50 20.90 -25.96
C ASN A 274 15.65 19.39 -26.07
N ASP A 275 14.53 18.70 -26.24
CA ASP A 275 14.52 17.44 -26.98
C ASP A 275 13.14 17.26 -27.60
N SER A 276 13.12 17.36 -28.93
CA SER A 276 11.97 17.00 -29.75
C SER A 276 11.43 15.63 -29.42
N PRO A 277 10.10 15.42 -29.46
CA PRO A 277 9.51 14.14 -29.09
C PRO A 277 9.75 13.11 -30.19
N ALA A 278 10.87 12.43 -30.11
CA ALA A 278 11.10 11.20 -30.85
C ALA A 278 10.90 10.01 -29.93
N SER A 279 9.75 9.39 -30.09
CA SER A 279 9.41 8.01 -29.79
C SER A 279 9.55 7.49 -28.34
N GLY A 280 8.44 7.32 -27.66
CA GLY A 280 8.23 6.15 -26.84
C GLY A 280 8.12 6.30 -25.32
N VAL A 281 7.94 7.49 -24.76
CA VAL A 281 7.53 7.61 -23.34
C VAL A 281 6.08 8.04 -23.28
N GLN A 282 5.19 7.11 -22.90
CA GLN A 282 3.82 7.44 -22.57
C GLN A 282 3.67 7.40 -21.05
N ALA A 283 3.31 8.53 -20.44
CA ALA A 283 2.83 8.56 -19.07
C ALA A 283 1.47 7.84 -19.06
N ALA A 284 1.36 6.76 -18.28
CA ALA A 284 0.07 6.14 -18.01
C ALA A 284 -0.71 7.05 -17.05
N GLY A 285 -1.45 8.00 -17.63
CA GLY A 285 -2.40 8.83 -16.91
C GLY A 285 -3.73 8.12 -16.78
N GLY A 286 -4.32 8.17 -15.56
CA GLY A 286 -5.75 8.03 -15.32
C GLY A 286 -6.35 6.65 -15.49
N LEU A 287 -6.69 6.04 -14.37
CA LEU A 287 -7.79 5.06 -14.31
C LEU A 287 -9.08 5.78 -14.73
N PRO A 288 -9.97 5.16 -15.54
CA PRO A 288 -11.25 5.78 -15.86
C PRO A 288 -12.12 5.81 -14.60
N GLU A 289 -12.66 6.98 -14.32
CA GLU A 289 -13.77 7.16 -13.39
C GLU A 289 -14.96 6.27 -13.80
N LYS A 290 -15.39 5.46 -12.88
CA LYS A 290 -16.74 4.94 -12.83
C LYS A 290 -17.31 5.09 -11.44
#